data_acc6e3a76e5e1bbe90227cf1be6aefc1
#
_entry.id   acc6e3a76e5e1bbe90227cf1be6aefc1
#
_cell.length_a   1.000
_cell.length_b   1.000
_cell.length_c   1.000
_cell.angle_alpha   90.00
_cell.angle_beta   90.00
_cell.angle_gamma   90.00
#
_symmetry.space_group_name_H-M   'P 1'
#
loop_
_entity.id
_entity.type
_entity.pdbx_description
1 polymer ?
#
loop_
_entity_poly.entity_id
_entity_poly.type
_entity_poly.pdbx_seq_one_letter_code
_entity_poly.pdbx_strand_id
1 'polypeptide(L)'
;MKKSTSLFLGLLCLAPLSLTSCGGGTTPDEDGVTTLDMFLNGGNSFDGLKRDSIWKKIEEDTGVKMAIRGATHNSDYYTTLNPMINTGSIPDVIFAVPNNAGNSYNNWVDQEIIWNIDELLAEKPGEYPYIEAILGSDQFKNLTFGNNAHTLLPYLSSESGWGIYYRADWLINIGYYTEANGVKTAKTPETIEEFQDVLMKFTLNDPDGDGKNNTYGISPFGKAFYMNPLYHAFGVTPDYDLDSNDKGEYMFLTPEFKNFLTWAQDMYSKGYIDPQFAVNNNEQDRDKFYSGTTGILITNAEMHVSWIANSFENANGKGKLILGKAPVGTKNLGVEGAGGFSSWGGYWGGFSISKLCKNPHAAMRLFNYLYSPEGSKLRSYGIKDQHYSIDGDGNYVPNLEKRNEEPTGTFYQTKNEDGDSMPTGYYKMGTGVFGSDIDWDSSMHFKVRRDPNGLDANYKDLIEQGLKNNTVVRSRLYNVTGYYSSYTNKMKKVKDASNIFAINAIMGKKNLTTDWDALMNQVNQSSYDYKNIQRMLEELAKKAGIIQ
;
A
#
# COMPACT_ATOMS: atom_id res chain seq x y z
N MET A 1 -67.83 0.21 56.29
CA MET A 1 -66.99 -0.64 55.42
C MET A 1 -65.60 -0.06 55.40
N LYS A 2 -64.66 -0.59 56.19
CA LYS A 2 -63.29 -0.06 56.34
C LYS A 2 -62.35 -0.93 55.50
N LYS A 3 -61.61 -0.30 54.59
CA LYS A 3 -60.48 -0.93 53.87
C LYS A 3 -59.21 -0.75 54.69
N SER A 4 -58.58 -1.86 55.09
CA SER A 4 -57.27 -1.87 55.71
C SER A 4 -56.19 -1.91 54.65
N THR A 5 -55.26 -0.99 54.76
CA THR A 5 -54.07 -0.90 53.89
C THR A 5 -52.87 -1.54 54.63
N SER A 6 -52.40 -2.66 54.14
CA SER A 6 -51.18 -3.29 54.64
C SER A 6 -49.97 -2.73 53.91
N LEU A 7 -49.06 -2.15 54.67
CA LEU A 7 -47.76 -1.65 54.22
C LEU A 7 -46.77 -2.82 54.21
N PHE A 8 -46.28 -3.25 53.04
CA PHE A 8 -45.16 -4.15 52.90
C PHE A 8 -43.88 -3.35 52.75
N LEU A 9 -43.04 -3.41 53.74
CA LEU A 9 -41.68 -2.89 53.68
C LEU A 9 -40.79 -3.93 52.98
N GLY A 10 -40.48 -3.73 51.71
CA GLY A 10 -39.51 -4.51 50.97
C GLY A 10 -38.11 -4.00 51.24
N LEU A 11 -37.27 -4.79 51.89
CA LEU A 11 -35.83 -4.58 52.05
C LEU A 11 -35.16 -4.77 50.69
N LEU A 12 -34.74 -3.68 50.05
CA LEU A 12 -33.87 -3.74 48.85
C LEU A 12 -32.44 -4.06 49.32
N CYS A 13 -32.02 -5.31 49.15
CA CYS A 13 -30.60 -5.65 49.16
C CYS A 13 -29.94 -5.07 47.90
N LEU A 14 -29.21 -3.97 48.04
CA LEU A 14 -28.25 -3.49 47.05
C LEU A 14 -27.05 -4.45 47.06
N ALA A 15 -27.04 -5.42 46.15
CA ALA A 15 -25.82 -6.10 45.77
C ALA A 15 -25.00 -5.14 44.92
N PRO A 16 -23.71 -4.93 45.17
CA PRO A 16 -22.86 -4.19 44.27
C PRO A 16 -22.71 -5.00 42.97
N LEU A 17 -23.30 -4.52 41.89
CA LEU A 17 -22.93 -4.94 40.55
C LEU A 17 -21.48 -4.51 40.35
N SER A 18 -20.55 -5.43 40.53
CA SER A 18 -19.21 -5.31 40.04
C SER A 18 -19.32 -5.31 38.50
N LEU A 19 -19.30 -4.10 37.92
CA LEU A 19 -18.97 -3.90 36.51
C LEU A 19 -17.54 -4.43 36.32
N THR A 20 -17.43 -5.69 35.94
CA THR A 20 -16.20 -6.19 35.32
C THR A 20 -16.08 -5.49 33.98
N SER A 21 -15.36 -4.37 34.02
CA SER A 21 -14.79 -3.76 32.85
C SER A 21 -13.91 -4.81 32.18
N CYS A 22 -14.34 -5.31 31.02
CA CYS A 22 -13.47 -6.04 30.09
C CYS A 22 -12.53 -5.05 29.42
N GLY A 23 -11.68 -4.38 30.18
CA GLY A 23 -10.49 -3.71 29.72
C GLY A 23 -9.33 -4.69 29.88
N GLY A 24 -8.82 -5.25 28.79
CA GLY A 24 -7.61 -6.04 28.78
C GLY A 24 -6.49 -5.24 29.44
N GLY A 25 -6.10 -5.63 30.64
CA GLY A 25 -5.07 -4.90 31.38
C GLY A 25 -3.70 -5.34 30.92
N THR A 26 -2.88 -4.42 30.46
CA THR A 26 -1.45 -4.57 30.14
C THR A 26 -0.55 -4.60 31.38
N THR A 27 -1.02 -5.17 32.50
CA THR A 27 -0.13 -5.53 33.61
C THR A 27 0.59 -6.83 33.22
N PRO A 28 1.89 -6.97 33.56
CA PRO A 28 2.56 -8.24 33.36
C PRO A 28 1.74 -9.36 33.99
N ASP A 29 1.52 -10.45 33.27
CA ASP A 29 0.97 -11.68 33.80
C ASP A 29 1.88 -12.18 34.95
N GLU A 30 1.43 -13.15 35.74
CA GLU A 30 2.24 -13.74 36.84
C GLU A 30 3.62 -14.22 36.38
N ASP A 31 3.78 -14.50 35.08
CA ASP A 31 5.02 -14.91 34.41
C ASP A 31 5.90 -13.73 33.95
N GLY A 32 5.55 -12.48 34.24
CA GLY A 32 6.31 -11.28 33.82
C GLY A 32 6.13 -10.89 32.37
N VAL A 33 5.18 -11.49 31.65
CA VAL A 33 4.89 -11.25 30.23
C VAL A 33 3.78 -10.22 30.12
N THR A 34 3.96 -9.23 29.23
CA THR A 34 2.94 -8.20 28.95
C THR A 34 2.09 -8.61 27.73
N THR A 35 0.78 -8.65 27.88
CA THR A 35 -0.15 -8.85 26.75
C THR A 35 -0.60 -7.51 26.19
N LEU A 36 -0.44 -7.29 24.87
CA LEU A 36 -0.94 -6.13 24.15
C LEU A 36 -2.18 -6.49 23.34
N ASP A 37 -3.27 -5.74 23.50
CA ASP A 37 -4.45 -5.78 22.64
C ASP A 37 -4.15 -4.98 21.35
N MET A 38 -4.13 -5.66 20.21
CA MET A 38 -3.75 -5.06 18.93
C MET A 38 -4.91 -5.16 17.94
N PHE A 39 -5.36 -4.03 17.42
CA PHE A 39 -6.38 -3.96 16.37
C PHE A 39 -5.76 -3.63 15.03
N LEU A 40 -5.73 -4.62 14.13
CA LEU A 40 -5.00 -4.54 12.88
C LEU A 40 -5.92 -4.60 11.67
N ASN A 41 -5.51 -3.95 10.61
CA ASN A 41 -6.20 -4.02 9.33
C ASN A 41 -6.11 -5.45 8.74
N GLY A 42 -7.27 -6.03 8.44
CA GLY A 42 -7.39 -7.42 8.01
C GLY A 42 -7.19 -8.45 9.12
N GLY A 43 -7.41 -8.05 10.37
CA GLY A 43 -7.19 -8.88 11.56
C GLY A 43 -8.12 -10.08 11.71
N ASN A 44 -9.24 -10.16 10.98
CA ASN A 44 -10.03 -11.40 10.96
C ASN A 44 -9.28 -12.59 10.35
N SER A 45 -8.23 -12.30 9.57
CA SER A 45 -7.29 -13.34 9.14
C SER A 45 -6.48 -13.92 10.31
N PHE A 46 -6.57 -13.29 11.50
CA PHE A 46 -5.92 -13.73 12.73
C PHE A 46 -6.87 -14.48 13.66
N ASP A 47 -8.20 -14.38 13.47
CA ASP A 47 -9.17 -15.11 14.24
C ASP A 47 -9.03 -16.60 13.94
N GLY A 48 -8.65 -17.39 14.96
CA GLY A 48 -8.41 -18.82 14.84
C GLY A 48 -7.01 -19.20 14.33
N LEU A 49 -6.12 -18.25 14.06
CA LEU A 49 -4.72 -18.56 13.76
C LEU A 49 -4.08 -19.29 14.95
N LYS A 50 -3.58 -20.47 14.69
CA LYS A 50 -2.71 -21.15 15.64
C LYS A 50 -1.41 -20.36 15.73
N ARG A 51 -1.00 -20.05 16.95
CA ARG A 51 0.31 -19.44 17.22
C ARG A 51 1.38 -20.41 16.75
N ASP A 52 2.04 -20.06 15.65
CA ASP A 52 3.14 -20.84 15.10
C ASP A 52 4.44 -20.63 15.89
N SER A 53 5.50 -21.29 15.49
CA SER A 53 6.80 -21.20 16.14
C SER A 53 7.42 -19.79 16.03
N ILE A 54 7.16 -19.07 14.94
CA ILE A 54 7.67 -17.72 14.73
C ILE A 54 7.00 -16.74 15.67
N TRP A 55 5.67 -16.83 15.81
CA TRP A 55 4.91 -16.02 16.76
C TRP A 55 5.40 -16.24 18.19
N LYS A 56 5.54 -17.50 18.60
CA LYS A 56 6.07 -17.84 19.92
C LYS A 56 7.48 -17.32 20.14
N LYS A 57 8.33 -17.39 19.11
CA LYS A 57 9.70 -16.87 19.17
C LYS A 57 9.73 -15.35 19.37
N ILE A 58 8.86 -14.59 18.66
CA ILE A 58 8.72 -13.14 18.87
C ILE A 58 8.31 -12.84 20.32
N GLU A 59 7.35 -13.60 20.87
CA GLU A 59 6.90 -13.44 22.25
C GLU A 59 8.00 -13.77 23.27
N GLU A 60 8.75 -14.83 23.05
CA GLU A 60 9.89 -15.23 23.89
C GLU A 60 10.98 -14.16 23.88
N ASP A 61 11.35 -13.63 22.69
CA ASP A 61 12.43 -12.67 22.55
C ASP A 61 12.07 -11.28 23.09
N THR A 62 10.79 -10.91 23.07
CA THR A 62 10.32 -9.59 23.48
C THR A 62 9.71 -9.54 24.87
N GLY A 63 9.27 -10.69 25.41
CA GLY A 63 8.44 -10.73 26.61
C GLY A 63 7.05 -10.11 26.40
N VAL A 64 6.56 -10.07 25.16
CA VAL A 64 5.28 -9.45 24.80
C VAL A 64 4.39 -10.46 24.09
N LYS A 65 3.22 -10.73 24.67
CA LYS A 65 2.15 -11.47 24.01
C LYS A 65 1.30 -10.55 23.17
N MET A 66 0.95 -10.97 21.97
CA MET A 66 0.13 -10.22 21.03
C MET A 66 -1.27 -10.81 20.97
N ALA A 67 -2.27 -10.10 21.51
CA ALA A 67 -3.69 -10.40 21.34
C ALA A 67 -4.21 -9.65 20.12
N ILE A 68 -4.12 -10.26 18.92
CA ILE A 68 -4.44 -9.60 17.66
C ILE A 68 -5.89 -9.85 17.28
N ARG A 69 -6.59 -8.79 16.92
CA ARG A 69 -7.93 -8.77 16.35
C ARG A 69 -8.05 -7.68 15.28
N GLY A 70 -9.11 -7.68 14.50
CA GLY A 70 -9.30 -6.66 13.47
C GLY A 70 -10.55 -6.83 12.63
N ALA A 71 -10.68 -6.06 11.57
CA ALA A 71 -11.81 -6.13 10.66
C ALA A 71 -11.52 -7.04 9.45
N THR A 72 -12.55 -7.69 8.90
CA THR A 72 -12.46 -8.68 7.81
C THR A 72 -11.93 -8.03 6.52
N HIS A 73 -12.35 -6.80 6.23
CA HIS A 73 -11.99 -6.05 5.02
C HIS A 73 -11.43 -4.68 5.38
N ASN A 74 -10.55 -4.16 4.52
CA ASN A 74 -10.00 -2.82 4.65
C ASN A 74 -11.10 -1.73 4.72
N SER A 75 -12.22 -1.93 3.99
CA SER A 75 -13.38 -1.03 4.01
C SER A 75 -14.03 -0.93 5.39
N ASP A 76 -14.01 -2.01 6.17
CA ASP A 76 -14.72 -2.11 7.45
C ASP A 76 -13.83 -1.74 8.63
N TYR A 77 -12.53 -1.59 8.40
CA TYR A 77 -11.56 -1.32 9.45
C TYR A 77 -11.89 -0.05 10.24
N TYR A 78 -12.05 1.07 9.55
CA TYR A 78 -12.34 2.36 10.21
C TYR A 78 -13.79 2.45 10.69
N THR A 79 -14.74 1.77 10.07
CA THR A 79 -16.12 1.70 10.55
C THR A 79 -16.22 0.92 11.86
N THR A 80 -15.28 0.01 12.11
CA THR A 80 -15.16 -0.73 13.38
C THR A 80 -14.31 0.04 14.40
N LEU A 81 -13.16 0.60 13.99
CA LEU A 81 -12.23 1.25 14.90
C LEU A 81 -12.76 2.60 15.44
N ASN A 82 -13.38 3.43 14.60
CA ASN A 82 -13.83 4.75 15.03
C ASN A 82 -14.84 4.73 16.18
N PRO A 83 -15.87 3.84 16.21
CA PRO A 83 -16.72 3.66 17.38
C PRO A 83 -15.97 3.25 18.64
N MET A 84 -14.96 2.38 18.54
CA MET A 84 -14.15 1.97 19.70
C MET A 84 -13.39 3.16 20.30
N ILE A 85 -12.80 3.99 19.43
CA ILE A 85 -12.12 5.22 19.84
C ILE A 85 -13.11 6.19 20.51
N ASN A 86 -14.27 6.42 19.90
CA ASN A 86 -15.28 7.34 20.40
C ASN A 86 -15.89 6.90 21.76
N THR A 87 -15.92 5.60 22.05
CA THR A 87 -16.42 5.05 23.32
C THR A 87 -15.33 4.87 24.38
N GLY A 88 -14.06 5.16 24.06
CA GLY A 88 -12.93 4.96 24.97
C GLY A 88 -12.49 3.50 25.14
N SER A 89 -12.96 2.58 24.28
CA SER A 89 -12.55 1.17 24.27
C SER A 89 -11.39 0.95 23.30
N ILE A 90 -10.35 1.76 23.41
CA ILE A 90 -9.25 1.82 22.44
C ILE A 90 -8.26 0.67 22.71
N PRO A 91 -7.90 -0.14 21.68
CA PRO A 91 -6.83 -1.12 21.78
C PRO A 91 -5.48 -0.49 22.16
N ASP A 92 -4.56 -1.27 22.71
CA ASP A 92 -3.21 -0.79 23.04
C ASP A 92 -2.44 -0.35 21.81
N VAL A 93 -2.56 -1.09 20.71
CA VAL A 93 -1.93 -0.78 19.42
C VAL A 93 -2.97 -0.85 18.32
N ILE A 94 -2.98 0.17 17.48
CA ILE A 94 -3.86 0.25 16.30
C ILE A 94 -3.03 0.45 15.04
N PHE A 95 -3.42 -0.22 13.95
CA PHE A 95 -2.84 0.04 12.64
C PHE A 95 -3.56 1.23 12.00
N ALA A 96 -2.82 2.20 11.51
CA ALA A 96 -3.37 3.37 10.85
C ALA A 96 -2.75 3.58 9.47
N VAL A 97 -3.59 3.94 8.51
CA VAL A 97 -3.18 4.52 7.22
C VAL A 97 -3.69 5.96 7.24
N PRO A 98 -2.85 6.95 7.60
CA PRO A 98 -3.31 8.32 7.85
C PRO A 98 -4.16 8.91 6.72
N ASN A 99 -3.78 8.64 5.47
CA ASN A 99 -4.51 9.11 4.29
C ASN A 99 -5.88 8.43 4.10
N ASN A 100 -6.05 7.20 4.57
CA ASN A 100 -7.33 6.47 4.53
C ASN A 100 -8.18 6.76 5.78
N ALA A 101 -7.55 7.00 6.91
CA ALA A 101 -8.22 7.43 8.13
C ALA A 101 -8.86 8.81 7.97
N GLY A 102 -8.43 9.58 6.98
CA GLY A 102 -8.90 10.93 6.73
C GLY A 102 -8.66 11.81 7.97
N ASN A 103 -9.62 12.67 8.30
CA ASN A 103 -9.53 13.53 9.47
C ASN A 103 -9.48 12.78 10.81
N SER A 104 -9.85 11.50 10.84
CA SER A 104 -9.84 10.73 12.08
C SER A 104 -8.45 10.63 12.67
N TYR A 105 -7.40 10.39 11.85
CA TYR A 105 -6.04 10.26 12.37
C TYR A 105 -5.51 11.57 12.99
N ASN A 106 -5.68 12.69 12.31
CA ASN A 106 -5.30 13.99 12.85
C ASN A 106 -6.08 14.33 14.13
N ASN A 107 -7.37 13.99 14.19
CA ASN A 107 -8.15 14.15 15.42
C ASN A 107 -7.62 13.29 16.56
N TRP A 108 -7.11 12.10 16.29
CA TRP A 108 -6.49 11.25 17.32
C TRP A 108 -5.21 11.88 17.87
N VAL A 109 -4.43 12.52 17.00
CA VAL A 109 -3.22 13.27 17.40
C VAL A 109 -3.59 14.52 18.19
N ASP A 110 -4.50 15.35 17.66
CA ASP A 110 -4.92 16.63 18.26
C ASP A 110 -5.61 16.44 19.63
N GLN A 111 -6.29 15.32 19.82
CA GLN A 111 -6.97 14.95 21.08
C GLN A 111 -6.10 14.10 22.01
N GLU A 112 -4.83 13.90 21.68
CA GLU A 112 -3.88 13.08 22.46
C GLU A 112 -4.40 11.65 22.74
N ILE A 113 -5.12 11.04 21.76
CA ILE A 113 -5.63 9.67 21.86
C ILE A 113 -4.50 8.67 21.69
N ILE A 114 -3.49 9.01 20.90
CA ILE A 114 -2.30 8.20 20.62
C ILE A 114 -1.04 8.86 21.17
N TRP A 115 -0.04 8.04 21.47
CA TRP A 115 1.24 8.50 21.99
C TRP A 115 2.05 9.26 20.92
N ASN A 116 2.73 10.29 21.38
CA ASN A 116 3.91 10.82 20.69
C ASN A 116 5.08 9.86 20.95
N ILE A 117 5.59 9.25 19.90
CA ILE A 117 6.69 8.27 19.99
C ILE A 117 7.98 8.94 20.44
N ASP A 118 8.20 10.22 20.07
CA ASP A 118 9.39 10.97 20.50
C ASP A 118 9.42 11.14 22.03
N GLU A 119 8.25 11.26 22.69
CA GLU A 119 8.18 11.28 24.16
C GLU A 119 8.61 9.93 24.75
N LEU A 120 8.13 8.82 24.19
CA LEU A 120 8.50 7.47 24.66
C LEU A 120 9.99 7.18 24.43
N LEU A 121 10.58 7.69 23.34
CA LEU A 121 12.02 7.61 23.10
C LEU A 121 12.80 8.45 24.14
N ALA A 122 12.31 9.65 24.46
CA ALA A 122 12.94 10.52 25.43
C ALA A 122 12.87 9.98 26.88
N GLU A 123 11.82 9.22 27.22
CA GLU A 123 11.72 8.55 28.53
C GLU A 123 12.79 7.47 28.73
N LYS A 124 13.23 6.84 27.62
CA LYS A 124 14.20 5.72 27.63
C LYS A 124 15.23 5.86 26.51
N PRO A 125 16.15 6.83 26.61
CA PRO A 125 17.14 7.10 25.56
C PRO A 125 18.02 5.88 25.26
N GLY A 126 18.12 5.51 23.98
CA GLY A 126 18.96 4.41 23.50
C GLY A 126 18.43 3.00 23.74
N GLU A 127 17.26 2.83 24.39
CA GLU A 127 16.65 1.50 24.55
C GLU A 127 16.01 0.97 23.25
N TYR A 128 15.69 1.87 22.30
CA TYR A 128 14.98 1.54 21.06
C TYR A 128 15.75 1.97 19.80
N PRO A 129 17.00 1.48 19.62
CA PRO A 129 17.91 2.00 18.59
C PRO A 129 17.38 1.82 17.16
N TYR A 130 16.59 0.78 16.89
CA TYR A 130 16.05 0.55 15.55
C TYR A 130 14.86 1.45 15.25
N ILE A 131 14.03 1.78 16.24
CA ILE A 131 12.98 2.80 16.11
C ILE A 131 13.62 4.17 15.87
N GLU A 132 14.62 4.55 16.71
CA GLU A 132 15.36 5.81 16.58
C GLU A 132 15.98 5.95 15.19
N ALA A 133 16.63 4.90 14.69
CA ALA A 133 17.26 4.89 13.37
C ALA A 133 16.24 5.05 12.23
N ILE A 134 15.09 4.38 12.31
CA ILE A 134 14.01 4.50 11.31
C ILE A 134 13.44 5.91 11.31
N LEU A 135 12.98 6.41 12.46
CA LEU A 135 12.35 7.71 12.56
C LEU A 135 13.33 8.86 12.27
N GLY A 136 14.63 8.67 12.54
CA GLY A 136 15.69 9.64 12.23
C GLY A 136 16.21 9.58 10.78
N SER A 137 15.80 8.60 9.99
CA SER A 137 16.24 8.45 8.59
C SER A 137 15.72 9.57 7.69
N ASP A 138 16.40 9.83 6.57
CA ASP A 138 15.94 10.82 5.57
C ASP A 138 14.54 10.51 5.05
N GLN A 139 14.17 9.24 5.05
CA GLN A 139 12.86 8.77 4.60
C GLN A 139 11.74 9.11 5.60
N PHE A 140 11.98 9.04 6.90
CA PHE A 140 10.92 9.13 7.91
C PHE A 140 11.06 10.29 8.90
N LYS A 141 12.20 10.99 8.97
CA LYS A 141 12.41 12.11 9.91
C LYS A 141 11.36 13.22 9.82
N ASN A 142 10.69 13.33 8.66
CA ASN A 142 9.63 14.31 8.42
C ASN A 142 8.22 13.68 8.44
N LEU A 143 8.10 12.38 8.72
CA LEU A 143 6.79 11.71 8.87
C LEU A 143 6.20 12.04 10.24
N THR A 144 5.83 13.29 10.41
CA THR A 144 5.33 13.86 11.66
C THR A 144 3.91 14.36 11.52
N PHE A 145 3.16 14.38 12.61
CA PHE A 145 1.75 14.79 12.65
C PHE A 145 1.52 15.79 13.79
N GLY A 146 0.46 16.57 13.71
CA GLY A 146 0.14 17.58 14.74
C GLY A 146 1.30 18.56 14.96
N ASN A 147 1.85 18.61 16.16
CA ASN A 147 2.94 19.51 16.55
C ASN A 147 4.34 19.02 16.11
N ASN A 148 4.46 18.45 14.91
CA ASN A 148 5.69 17.85 14.39
C ASN A 148 6.19 16.65 15.22
N ALA A 149 5.27 15.83 15.72
CA ALA A 149 5.57 14.64 16.50
C ALA A 149 5.48 13.36 15.64
N HIS A 150 6.39 12.42 15.84
CA HIS A 150 6.22 11.07 15.34
C HIS A 150 5.14 10.36 16.20
N THR A 151 4.02 10.00 15.60
CA THR A 151 2.92 9.30 16.29
C THR A 151 2.63 7.93 15.67
N LEU A 152 3.44 7.57 14.67
CA LEU A 152 3.30 6.36 13.88
C LEU A 152 4.64 5.62 13.80
N LEU A 153 4.62 4.33 14.13
CA LEU A 153 5.70 3.39 13.84
C LEU A 153 5.45 2.84 12.42
N PRO A 154 6.24 3.23 11.41
CA PRO A 154 5.88 2.99 10.01
C PRO A 154 5.87 1.51 9.66
N TYR A 155 4.85 1.10 8.91
CA TYR A 155 4.83 -0.17 8.20
C TYR A 155 5.70 -0.02 6.95
N LEU A 156 6.92 -0.52 7.02
CA LEU A 156 7.90 -0.36 5.96
C LEU A 156 7.52 -1.20 4.75
N SER A 157 7.55 -0.59 3.58
CA SER A 157 7.33 -1.24 2.29
C SER A 157 8.45 -0.86 1.33
N SER A 158 8.59 -1.58 0.22
CA SER A 158 9.56 -1.17 -0.78
C SER A 158 9.14 0.11 -1.49
N GLU A 159 10.11 0.80 -2.05
CA GLU A 159 9.88 2.04 -2.79
C GLU A 159 9.18 1.83 -4.14
N SER A 160 9.27 0.64 -4.73
CA SER A 160 8.60 0.35 -5.99
C SER A 160 7.36 -0.48 -5.78
N GLY A 161 6.23 0.04 -6.16
CA GLY A 161 4.97 -0.68 -6.00
C GLY A 161 4.31 -1.07 -7.31
N TRP A 162 4.64 -0.40 -8.41
CA TRP A 162 3.89 -0.49 -9.66
C TRP A 162 4.64 -1.23 -10.76
N GLY A 163 3.89 -1.79 -11.71
CA GLY A 163 4.42 -2.41 -12.91
C GLY A 163 3.36 -2.50 -14.00
N ILE A 164 3.80 -2.77 -15.20
CA ILE A 164 2.95 -3.01 -16.35
C ILE A 164 3.13 -4.46 -16.78
N TYR A 165 2.07 -5.23 -16.63
CA TYR A 165 2.00 -6.60 -17.12
C TYR A 165 1.42 -6.59 -18.52
N TYR A 166 2.04 -7.37 -19.41
CA TYR A 166 1.58 -7.56 -20.79
C TYR A 166 1.36 -9.03 -21.06
N ARG A 167 0.42 -9.33 -21.95
CA ARG A 167 0.30 -10.63 -22.56
C ARG A 167 1.43 -10.80 -23.57
N ALA A 168 2.41 -11.65 -23.25
CA ALA A 168 3.56 -11.92 -24.10
C ALA A 168 3.17 -12.60 -25.42
N ASP A 169 2.18 -13.50 -25.38
CA ASP A 169 1.60 -14.16 -26.56
C ASP A 169 1.00 -13.12 -27.52
N TRP A 170 0.25 -12.14 -27.01
CA TRP A 170 -0.32 -11.08 -27.84
C TRP A 170 0.75 -10.14 -28.41
N LEU A 171 1.77 -9.80 -27.65
CA LEU A 171 2.89 -9.00 -28.16
C LEU A 171 3.56 -9.69 -29.36
N ILE A 172 3.81 -11.00 -29.27
CA ILE A 172 4.37 -11.77 -30.37
C ILE A 172 3.45 -11.76 -31.58
N ASN A 173 2.15 -11.96 -31.38
CA ASN A 173 1.16 -12.00 -32.46
C ASN A 173 1.04 -10.68 -33.23
N ILE A 174 1.23 -9.54 -32.54
CA ILE A 174 1.20 -8.20 -33.17
C ILE A 174 2.55 -7.72 -33.70
N GLY A 175 3.61 -8.54 -33.62
CA GLY A 175 4.93 -8.22 -34.14
C GLY A 175 5.90 -7.53 -33.16
N TYR A 176 5.57 -7.47 -31.87
CA TYR A 176 6.45 -6.96 -30.81
C TYR A 176 7.28 -8.11 -30.21
N TYR A 177 8.32 -8.50 -30.92
CA TYR A 177 9.24 -9.55 -30.47
C TYR A 177 10.65 -9.37 -31.03
N THR A 178 11.61 -10.00 -30.42
CA THR A 178 12.92 -10.31 -31.01
C THR A 178 12.95 -11.78 -31.40
N GLU A 179 13.72 -12.12 -32.45
CA GLU A 179 13.85 -13.49 -32.90
C GLU A 179 15.34 -13.91 -32.92
N ALA A 180 15.66 -15.03 -32.29
CA ALA A 180 16.97 -15.63 -32.30
C ALA A 180 16.83 -17.16 -32.42
N ASN A 181 17.57 -17.75 -33.35
CA ASN A 181 17.54 -19.21 -33.60
C ASN A 181 16.13 -19.79 -33.80
N GLY A 182 15.22 -19.01 -34.43
CA GLY A 182 13.83 -19.42 -34.66
C GLY A 182 12.92 -19.30 -33.44
N VAL A 183 13.42 -18.77 -32.31
CA VAL A 183 12.64 -18.54 -31.09
C VAL A 183 12.25 -17.05 -31.00
N LYS A 184 10.96 -16.80 -30.93
CA LYS A 184 10.40 -15.44 -30.72
C LYS A 184 10.29 -15.16 -29.23
N THR A 185 10.84 -14.02 -28.81
CA THR A 185 10.74 -13.51 -27.44
C THR A 185 10.02 -12.17 -27.45
N ALA A 186 8.95 -12.04 -26.69
CA ALA A 186 8.17 -10.81 -26.61
C ALA A 186 9.03 -9.61 -26.17
N LYS A 187 8.80 -8.46 -26.82
CA LYS A 187 9.39 -7.16 -26.48
C LYS A 187 8.27 -6.22 -26.00
N THR A 188 8.46 -5.58 -24.87
CA THR A 188 7.53 -4.55 -24.36
C THR A 188 7.82 -3.18 -24.97
N PRO A 189 6.83 -2.29 -25.10
CA PRO A 189 7.02 -0.92 -25.56
C PRO A 189 7.91 -0.16 -24.56
N GLU A 190 8.78 0.72 -25.09
CA GLU A 190 9.70 1.55 -24.30
C GLU A 190 9.31 3.02 -24.31
N THR A 191 8.59 3.49 -25.35
CA THR A 191 8.11 4.87 -25.47
C THR A 191 6.59 4.93 -25.44
N ILE A 192 6.05 6.12 -25.16
CA ILE A 192 4.59 6.32 -25.13
C ILE A 192 3.96 6.12 -26.51
N GLU A 193 4.68 6.40 -27.61
CA GLU A 193 4.22 6.13 -28.97
C GLU A 193 4.21 4.62 -29.27
N GLU A 194 5.23 3.85 -28.83
CA GLU A 194 5.20 2.38 -28.95
C GLU A 194 4.08 1.80 -28.10
N PHE A 195 3.85 2.36 -26.90
CA PHE A 195 2.72 1.94 -26.06
C PHE A 195 1.37 2.20 -26.74
N GLN A 196 1.21 3.36 -27.39
CA GLN A 196 0.03 3.67 -28.18
C GLN A 196 -0.15 2.69 -29.35
N ASP A 197 0.92 2.32 -30.06
CA ASP A 197 0.87 1.34 -31.14
C ASP A 197 0.44 -0.03 -30.63
N VAL A 198 0.94 -0.45 -29.47
CA VAL A 198 0.51 -1.69 -28.80
C VAL A 198 -0.98 -1.63 -28.41
N LEU A 199 -1.46 -0.51 -27.84
CA LEU A 199 -2.89 -0.34 -27.54
C LEU A 199 -3.75 -0.51 -28.79
N MET A 200 -3.37 0.15 -29.89
CA MET A 200 -4.06 0.06 -31.16
C MET A 200 -4.10 -1.39 -31.67
N LYS A 201 -2.95 -2.06 -31.71
CA LYS A 201 -2.83 -3.42 -32.23
C LYS A 201 -3.54 -4.45 -31.36
N PHE A 202 -3.49 -4.29 -30.03
CA PHE A 202 -4.24 -5.14 -29.12
C PHE A 202 -5.76 -5.01 -29.29
N THR A 203 -6.22 -3.87 -29.83
CA THR A 203 -7.65 -3.65 -30.06
C THR A 203 -8.09 -4.06 -31.48
N LEU A 204 -7.26 -3.83 -32.51
CA LEU A 204 -7.69 -3.90 -33.90
C LEU A 204 -7.13 -5.10 -34.67
N ASN A 205 -6.07 -5.76 -34.18
CA ASN A 205 -5.33 -6.77 -34.96
C ASN A 205 -5.55 -8.19 -34.43
N ASP A 206 -6.68 -8.47 -33.79
CA ASP A 206 -7.03 -9.82 -33.31
C ASP A 206 -5.84 -10.48 -32.56
N PRO A 207 -5.38 -9.92 -31.43
CA PRO A 207 -4.15 -10.37 -30.80
C PRO A 207 -4.25 -11.76 -30.16
N ASP A 208 -5.46 -12.25 -29.86
CA ASP A 208 -5.72 -13.58 -29.32
C ASP A 208 -5.98 -14.62 -30.40
N GLY A 209 -6.19 -14.19 -31.68
CA GLY A 209 -6.34 -15.05 -32.83
C GLY A 209 -7.70 -15.76 -32.90
N ASP A 210 -8.73 -15.23 -32.23
CA ASP A 210 -10.08 -15.84 -32.24
C ASP A 210 -10.96 -15.41 -33.43
N GLY A 211 -10.46 -14.54 -34.30
CA GLY A 211 -11.13 -14.02 -35.49
C GLY A 211 -12.15 -12.91 -35.18
N LYS A 212 -12.17 -12.33 -34.00
CA LYS A 212 -13.11 -11.28 -33.58
C LYS A 212 -12.39 -10.03 -33.09
N ASN A 213 -13.06 -8.89 -33.17
CA ASN A 213 -12.63 -7.63 -32.58
C ASN A 213 -13.35 -7.42 -31.21
N ASN A 214 -12.95 -8.18 -30.21
CA ASN A 214 -13.56 -8.21 -28.88
C ASN A 214 -12.57 -7.88 -27.75
N THR A 215 -11.38 -7.41 -28.09
CA THR A 215 -10.30 -7.10 -27.17
C THR A 215 -10.02 -5.60 -27.08
N TYR A 216 -9.46 -5.16 -25.96
CA TYR A 216 -9.00 -3.80 -25.72
C TYR A 216 -7.52 -3.79 -25.32
N GLY A 217 -6.84 -2.69 -25.59
CA GLY A 217 -5.46 -2.53 -25.14
C GLY A 217 -5.35 -2.61 -23.62
N ILE A 218 -6.16 -1.80 -22.93
CA ILE A 218 -6.13 -1.68 -21.47
C ILE A 218 -7.53 -1.34 -20.91
N SER A 219 -7.78 -1.75 -19.68
CA SER A 219 -8.94 -1.35 -18.88
C SER A 219 -8.48 -0.85 -17.52
N PRO A 220 -7.95 0.38 -17.40
CA PRO A 220 -7.52 0.88 -16.11
C PRO A 220 -8.73 1.06 -15.20
N PHE A 221 -8.54 0.81 -13.93
CA PHE A 221 -9.61 0.95 -12.96
C PHE A 221 -9.98 2.44 -12.74
N GLY A 222 -11.23 2.74 -12.49
CA GLY A 222 -11.90 4.07 -12.55
C GLY A 222 -11.33 5.22 -11.73
N LYS A 223 -10.01 5.30 -11.57
CA LYS A 223 -9.29 6.42 -11.00
C LYS A 223 -8.05 6.72 -11.82
N ALA A 224 -7.85 7.97 -12.20
CA ALA A 224 -6.70 8.40 -12.98
C ALA A 224 -5.35 8.01 -12.35
N PHE A 225 -5.27 7.93 -11.03
CA PHE A 225 -4.09 7.48 -10.29
C PHE A 225 -3.54 6.12 -10.77
N TYR A 226 -4.39 5.18 -11.15
CA TYR A 226 -3.97 3.85 -11.63
C TYR A 226 -3.38 3.84 -13.05
N MET A 227 -3.31 5.02 -13.69
CA MET A 227 -2.60 5.22 -14.94
C MET A 227 -1.20 5.83 -14.74
N ASN A 228 -0.64 5.74 -13.52
CA ASN A 228 0.57 6.47 -13.14
C ASN A 228 1.77 6.30 -14.08
N PRO A 229 2.16 5.12 -14.56
CA PRO A 229 3.30 5.03 -15.48
C PRO A 229 3.03 5.73 -16.82
N LEU A 230 1.78 5.93 -17.20
CA LEU A 230 1.43 6.62 -18.45
C LEU A 230 1.50 8.13 -18.30
N TYR A 231 0.93 8.71 -17.24
CA TYR A 231 1.01 10.17 -17.09
C TYR A 231 2.43 10.66 -16.72
N HIS A 232 3.28 9.79 -16.14
CA HIS A 232 4.69 10.13 -15.95
C HIS A 232 5.44 10.33 -17.27
N ALA A 233 5.07 9.59 -18.32
CA ALA A 233 5.62 9.80 -19.66
C ALA A 233 5.30 11.20 -20.24
N PHE A 234 4.36 11.93 -19.65
CA PHE A 234 4.04 13.33 -19.99
C PHE A 234 4.71 14.34 -19.07
N GLY A 235 5.60 13.91 -18.17
CA GLY A 235 6.31 14.79 -17.24
C GLY A 235 5.56 15.09 -15.95
N VAL A 236 4.42 14.44 -15.70
CA VAL A 236 3.74 14.55 -14.41
C VAL A 236 4.60 13.89 -13.33
N THR A 237 4.97 14.65 -12.32
CA THR A 237 5.72 14.16 -11.17
C THR A 237 4.81 14.16 -9.95
N PRO A 238 4.40 13.00 -9.44
CA PRO A 238 3.60 12.91 -8.23
C PRO A 238 4.47 12.88 -7.00
N ASP A 239 3.89 13.31 -5.93
CA ASP A 239 4.15 12.78 -4.62
C ASP A 239 2.95 11.92 -4.20
N TYR A 240 3.21 10.70 -3.74
CA TYR A 240 2.13 9.79 -3.37
C TYR A 240 1.29 10.33 -2.21
N ASP A 241 1.92 10.93 -1.22
CA ASP A 241 1.21 11.44 -0.04
C ASP A 241 0.61 12.81 -0.25
N LEU A 242 1.35 13.72 -0.88
CA LEU A 242 0.90 15.08 -1.13
C LEU A 242 0.23 15.21 -2.49
N ASP A 243 0.40 14.22 -3.38
CA ASP A 243 -0.02 14.27 -4.78
C ASP A 243 0.42 15.59 -5.45
N SER A 244 1.59 16.10 -5.06
CA SER A 244 2.10 17.37 -5.55
C SER A 244 3.53 17.24 -6.07
N ASN A 245 3.90 18.13 -6.98
CA ASN A 245 5.28 18.24 -7.43
C ASN A 245 6.12 19.08 -6.44
N ASP A 246 7.42 19.19 -6.69
CA ASP A 246 8.35 19.97 -5.87
C ASP A 246 7.99 21.47 -5.74
N LYS A 247 7.03 21.97 -6.56
CA LYS A 247 6.49 23.34 -6.48
C LYS A 247 5.21 23.43 -5.66
N GLY A 248 4.79 22.35 -5.01
CA GLY A 248 3.54 22.29 -4.26
C GLY A 248 2.28 22.23 -5.13
N GLU A 249 2.42 22.02 -6.44
CA GLU A 249 1.27 21.91 -7.35
C GLU A 249 0.73 20.48 -7.31
N TYR A 250 -0.57 20.35 -7.08
CA TYR A 250 -1.23 19.05 -7.13
C TYR A 250 -1.15 18.45 -8.55
N MET A 251 -0.63 17.22 -8.65
CA MET A 251 -0.27 16.60 -9.93
C MET A 251 -1.40 16.57 -10.96
N PHE A 252 -2.66 16.41 -10.53
CA PHE A 252 -3.83 16.37 -11.44
C PHE A 252 -4.38 17.74 -11.82
N LEU A 253 -3.70 18.83 -11.44
CA LEU A 253 -4.02 20.20 -11.82
C LEU A 253 -2.88 20.87 -12.60
N THR A 254 -1.90 20.10 -13.07
CA THR A 254 -0.74 20.60 -13.84
C THR A 254 -1.00 20.59 -15.35
N PRO A 255 -0.32 21.46 -16.12
CA PRO A 255 -0.37 21.42 -17.58
C PRO A 255 0.07 20.07 -18.18
N GLU A 256 1.04 19.42 -17.56
CA GLU A 256 1.55 18.10 -17.95
C GLU A 256 0.45 17.04 -17.85
N PHE A 257 -0.34 17.08 -16.79
CA PHE A 257 -1.48 16.17 -16.63
C PHE A 257 -2.59 16.47 -17.65
N LYS A 258 -2.82 17.73 -17.99
CA LYS A 258 -3.75 18.10 -19.06
C LYS A 258 -3.31 17.54 -20.42
N ASN A 259 -2.00 17.53 -20.72
CA ASN A 259 -1.45 16.91 -21.92
C ASN A 259 -1.70 15.39 -21.93
N PHE A 260 -1.47 14.72 -20.79
CA PHE A 260 -1.83 13.31 -20.64
C PHE A 260 -3.32 13.07 -20.88
N LEU A 261 -4.21 13.90 -20.32
CA LEU A 261 -5.66 13.75 -20.53
C LEU A 261 -6.04 13.90 -22.01
N THR A 262 -5.37 14.76 -22.75
CA THR A 262 -5.57 14.93 -24.21
C THR A 262 -5.24 13.63 -24.95
N TRP A 263 -4.10 13.03 -24.63
CA TRP A 263 -3.69 11.74 -25.19
C TRP A 263 -4.67 10.61 -24.77
N ALA A 264 -5.01 10.51 -23.50
CA ALA A 264 -5.89 9.46 -23.00
C ALA A 264 -7.32 9.56 -23.59
N GLN A 265 -7.83 10.79 -23.81
CA GLN A 265 -9.10 11.02 -24.50
C GLN A 265 -9.05 10.54 -25.96
N ASP A 266 -7.93 10.77 -26.65
CA ASP A 266 -7.72 10.28 -28.03
C ASP A 266 -7.71 8.74 -28.05
N MET A 267 -6.99 8.09 -27.11
CA MET A 267 -6.97 6.62 -27.00
C MET A 267 -8.35 6.04 -26.71
N TYR A 268 -9.09 6.68 -25.80
CA TYR A 268 -10.47 6.27 -25.50
C TYR A 268 -11.40 6.45 -26.70
N SER A 269 -11.32 7.59 -27.40
CA SER A 269 -12.15 7.89 -28.56
C SER A 269 -11.95 6.91 -29.72
N LYS A 270 -10.74 6.36 -29.85
CA LYS A 270 -10.38 5.31 -30.82
C LYS A 270 -10.78 3.90 -30.36
N GLY A 271 -11.30 3.75 -29.15
CA GLY A 271 -11.72 2.47 -28.60
C GLY A 271 -10.57 1.60 -28.06
N TYR A 272 -9.37 2.14 -27.86
CA TYR A 272 -8.22 1.38 -27.36
C TYR A 272 -8.24 1.16 -25.85
N ILE A 273 -9.00 1.98 -25.13
CA ILE A 273 -9.30 1.83 -23.71
C ILE A 273 -10.71 1.25 -23.57
N ASP A 274 -10.87 0.23 -22.74
CA ASP A 274 -12.16 -0.38 -22.43
C ASP A 274 -13.21 0.68 -22.03
N PRO A 275 -14.36 0.75 -22.70
CA PRO A 275 -15.39 1.75 -22.39
C PRO A 275 -15.96 1.67 -20.96
N GLN A 276 -15.80 0.54 -20.28
CA GLN A 276 -16.25 0.35 -18.90
C GLN A 276 -15.22 0.79 -17.85
N PHE A 277 -14.02 1.22 -18.24
CA PHE A 277 -12.94 1.55 -17.31
C PHE A 277 -13.36 2.47 -16.16
N ALA A 278 -14.26 3.43 -16.44
CA ALA A 278 -14.70 4.44 -15.48
C ALA A 278 -15.50 3.88 -14.28
N VAL A 279 -16.06 2.68 -14.42
CA VAL A 279 -16.88 2.01 -13.41
C VAL A 279 -16.25 0.74 -12.87
N ASN A 280 -15.14 0.28 -13.44
CA ASN A 280 -14.42 -0.89 -12.97
C ASN A 280 -13.77 -0.63 -11.60
N ASN A 281 -13.77 -1.65 -10.78
CA ASN A 281 -12.91 -1.73 -9.60
C ASN A 281 -11.63 -2.50 -9.94
N ASN A 282 -10.73 -2.58 -8.98
CA ASN A 282 -9.43 -3.23 -9.14
C ASN A 282 -9.53 -4.75 -9.45
N GLU A 283 -10.55 -5.43 -8.97
CA GLU A 283 -10.79 -6.85 -9.24
C GLU A 283 -11.26 -7.04 -10.67
N GLN A 284 -12.23 -6.25 -11.12
CA GLN A 284 -12.75 -6.29 -12.48
C GLN A 284 -11.68 -5.97 -13.55
N ASP A 285 -10.75 -5.05 -13.24
CA ASP A 285 -9.62 -4.76 -14.11
C ASP A 285 -8.72 -6.00 -14.28
N ARG A 286 -8.37 -6.66 -13.18
CA ARG A 286 -7.59 -7.91 -13.22
C ARG A 286 -8.32 -9.05 -13.93
N ASP A 287 -9.61 -9.23 -13.66
CA ASP A 287 -10.42 -10.28 -14.28
C ASP A 287 -10.49 -10.11 -15.79
N LYS A 288 -10.58 -8.88 -16.30
CA LYS A 288 -10.52 -8.58 -17.74
C LYS A 288 -9.17 -8.96 -18.36
N PHE A 289 -8.08 -8.75 -17.63
CA PHE A 289 -6.75 -9.16 -18.06
C PHE A 289 -6.60 -10.70 -18.04
N TYR A 290 -7.07 -11.38 -17.00
CA TYR A 290 -7.00 -12.83 -16.90
C TYR A 290 -7.88 -13.52 -17.94
N SER A 291 -9.06 -12.98 -18.22
CA SER A 291 -10.02 -13.53 -19.22
C SER A 291 -9.63 -13.26 -20.67
N GLY A 292 -8.61 -12.41 -20.93
CA GLY A 292 -8.23 -12.02 -22.29
C GLY A 292 -9.14 -10.95 -22.90
N THR A 293 -9.88 -10.19 -22.10
CA THR A 293 -10.59 -9.00 -22.57
C THR A 293 -9.63 -7.84 -22.81
N THR A 294 -8.54 -7.77 -22.03
CA THR A 294 -7.48 -6.74 -22.16
C THR A 294 -6.11 -7.37 -22.23
N GLY A 295 -5.18 -6.70 -22.93
CA GLY A 295 -3.80 -7.16 -23.11
C GLY A 295 -2.80 -6.60 -22.13
N ILE A 296 -3.18 -5.56 -21.38
CA ILE A 296 -2.30 -4.82 -20.45
C ILE A 296 -2.99 -4.66 -19.09
N LEU A 297 -2.24 -4.89 -18.01
CA LEU A 297 -2.63 -4.61 -16.63
C LEU A 297 -1.59 -3.73 -15.95
N ILE A 298 -2.01 -2.58 -15.42
CA ILE A 298 -1.18 -1.71 -14.58
C ILE A 298 -1.57 -1.92 -13.12
N THR A 299 -0.68 -2.48 -12.32
CA THR A 299 -0.96 -2.77 -10.92
C THR A 299 0.33 -2.91 -10.12
N ASN A 300 0.21 -3.24 -8.84
CA ASN A 300 1.36 -3.52 -8.00
C ASN A 300 2.14 -4.73 -8.54
N ALA A 301 3.37 -4.49 -8.97
CA ALA A 301 4.25 -5.53 -9.52
C ALA A 301 5.10 -6.19 -8.45
N GLU A 302 5.36 -5.52 -7.33
CA GLU A 302 6.30 -6.02 -6.35
C GLU A 302 5.67 -7.00 -5.37
N MET A 303 4.55 -6.59 -4.78
CA MET A 303 3.86 -7.42 -3.77
C MET A 303 3.02 -8.52 -4.39
N HIS A 304 2.65 -8.39 -5.65
CA HIS A 304 1.62 -9.22 -6.27
C HIS A 304 2.12 -10.06 -7.44
N VAL A 305 3.43 -10.05 -7.76
CA VAL A 305 3.97 -10.80 -8.93
C VAL A 305 3.51 -12.25 -8.92
N SER A 306 3.77 -12.98 -7.85
CA SER A 306 3.42 -14.40 -7.75
C SER A 306 1.93 -14.65 -7.85
N TRP A 307 1.14 -13.80 -7.17
CA TRP A 307 -0.30 -13.94 -7.18
C TRP A 307 -0.90 -13.62 -8.55
N ILE A 308 -0.46 -12.53 -9.20
CA ILE A 308 -0.92 -12.15 -10.55
C ILE A 308 -0.50 -13.20 -11.56
N ALA A 309 0.77 -13.63 -11.51
CA ALA A 309 1.29 -14.65 -12.41
C ALA A 309 0.56 -15.98 -12.25
N ASN A 310 0.32 -16.43 -11.02
CA ASN A 310 -0.42 -17.66 -10.75
C ASN A 310 -1.85 -17.59 -11.29
N SER A 311 -2.58 -16.50 -11.02
CA SER A 311 -3.95 -16.31 -11.50
C SER A 311 -4.00 -16.24 -13.03
N PHE A 312 -3.06 -15.52 -13.64
CA PHE A 312 -2.95 -15.41 -15.10
C PHE A 312 -2.61 -16.76 -15.75
N GLU A 313 -1.61 -17.48 -15.25
CA GLU A 313 -1.14 -18.75 -15.80
C GLU A 313 -2.16 -19.87 -15.64
N ASN A 314 -2.94 -19.89 -14.58
CA ASN A 314 -4.05 -20.82 -14.41
C ASN A 314 -5.11 -20.64 -15.50
N ALA A 315 -5.36 -19.40 -15.92
CA ALA A 315 -6.33 -19.10 -16.97
C ALA A 315 -5.76 -19.27 -18.40
N ASN A 316 -4.49 -18.97 -18.62
CA ASN A 316 -3.90 -18.78 -19.95
C ASN A 316 -2.73 -19.72 -20.28
N GLY A 317 -2.17 -20.42 -19.31
CA GLY A 317 -0.96 -21.23 -19.43
C GLY A 317 0.32 -20.44 -19.18
N LYS A 318 1.38 -21.19 -18.87
CA LYS A 318 2.69 -20.64 -18.49
C LYS A 318 3.41 -19.94 -19.65
N GLY A 319 4.28 -18.98 -19.31
CA GLY A 319 5.17 -18.31 -20.26
C GLY A 319 4.51 -17.26 -21.15
N LYS A 320 3.27 -16.88 -20.85
CA LYS A 320 2.52 -15.87 -21.63
C LYS A 320 2.43 -14.50 -20.95
N LEU A 321 3.14 -14.30 -19.85
CA LEU A 321 3.16 -13.07 -19.08
C LEU A 321 4.56 -12.46 -19.14
N ILE A 322 4.64 -11.12 -19.29
CA ILE A 322 5.90 -10.37 -19.25
C ILE A 322 5.67 -9.04 -18.51
N LEU A 323 6.67 -8.59 -17.76
CA LEU A 323 6.70 -7.26 -17.13
C LEU A 323 7.47 -6.27 -17.99
N GLY A 324 6.86 -5.12 -18.29
CA GLY A 324 7.47 -4.03 -19.04
C GLY A 324 7.98 -2.89 -18.16
N LYS A 325 8.85 -2.08 -18.75
CA LYS A 325 9.24 -0.78 -18.22
C LYS A 325 8.06 0.19 -18.30
N ALA A 326 8.09 1.24 -17.47
CA ALA A 326 7.26 2.40 -17.72
C ALA A 326 7.67 3.03 -19.06
N PRO A 327 6.73 3.35 -19.95
CA PRO A 327 7.06 4.03 -21.20
C PRO A 327 7.60 5.43 -20.90
N VAL A 328 8.55 5.88 -21.72
CA VAL A 328 9.11 7.23 -21.58
C VAL A 328 8.49 8.18 -22.60
N GLY A 329 8.41 9.44 -22.22
CA GLY A 329 8.05 10.53 -23.12
C GLY A 329 9.13 10.82 -24.16
N THR A 330 8.75 11.39 -25.29
CA THR A 330 9.63 11.64 -26.42
C THR A 330 9.71 13.12 -26.78
N LYS A 331 10.65 13.45 -27.66
CA LYS A 331 10.79 14.82 -28.23
C LYS A 331 9.52 15.29 -28.93
N ASN A 332 8.82 14.37 -29.60
CA ASN A 332 7.61 14.71 -30.33
C ASN A 332 6.50 15.24 -29.41
N LEU A 333 6.51 14.81 -28.14
CA LEU A 333 5.60 15.28 -27.10
C LEU A 333 6.18 16.40 -26.24
N GLY A 334 7.43 16.83 -26.51
CA GLY A 334 8.13 17.87 -25.75
C GLY A 334 8.57 17.45 -24.34
N VAL A 335 8.61 16.14 -24.05
CA VAL A 335 8.86 15.57 -22.71
C VAL A 335 9.88 14.42 -22.76
N GLU A 336 10.94 14.58 -23.55
CA GLU A 336 11.96 13.54 -23.76
C GLU A 336 12.51 12.99 -22.43
N GLY A 337 12.44 11.67 -22.28
CA GLY A 337 12.99 10.95 -21.13
C GLY A 337 12.14 10.99 -19.85
N ALA A 338 11.01 11.72 -19.83
CA ALA A 338 10.08 11.65 -18.71
C ALA A 338 9.44 10.26 -18.64
N GLY A 339 9.33 9.68 -17.45
CA GLY A 339 8.72 8.37 -17.26
C GLY A 339 9.09 7.75 -15.91
N GLY A 340 8.48 6.63 -15.60
CA GLY A 340 8.72 5.86 -14.38
C GLY A 340 7.43 5.42 -13.69
N PHE A 341 7.57 4.85 -12.51
CA PHE A 341 6.46 4.38 -11.67
C PHE A 341 6.32 5.23 -10.42
N SER A 342 5.10 5.53 -9.99
CA SER A 342 4.88 6.12 -8.68
C SER A 342 5.41 5.21 -7.58
N SER A 343 6.05 5.79 -6.56
CA SER A 343 6.49 5.08 -5.37
C SER A 343 5.45 5.19 -4.24
N TRP A 344 5.34 4.15 -3.44
CA TRP A 344 4.61 4.17 -2.15
C TRP A 344 5.41 4.85 -1.04
N GLY A 345 6.64 5.28 -1.35
CA GLY A 345 7.56 5.97 -0.47
C GLY A 345 8.07 5.17 0.71
N GLY A 346 8.06 3.87 0.56
CA GLY A 346 8.60 2.98 1.58
C GLY A 346 7.72 2.76 2.79
N TYR A 347 6.48 3.33 2.84
CA TYR A 347 5.50 2.95 3.85
C TYR A 347 4.05 3.04 3.31
N TRP A 348 3.16 2.22 3.86
CA TRP A 348 1.73 2.23 3.51
C TRP A 348 0.85 2.68 4.66
N GLY A 349 1.34 2.74 5.84
CA GLY A 349 0.68 3.07 7.09
C GLY A 349 1.60 2.69 8.24
N GLY A 350 1.06 2.51 9.42
CA GLY A 350 1.88 2.12 10.55
C GLY A 350 1.07 1.86 11.80
N PHE A 351 1.78 1.69 12.89
CA PHE A 351 1.21 1.33 14.17
C PHE A 351 1.27 2.53 15.11
N SER A 352 0.14 2.87 15.69
CA SER A 352 0.06 3.90 16.73
C SER A 352 -0.24 3.25 18.08
N ILE A 353 0.38 3.74 19.12
CA ILE A 353 0.20 3.27 20.50
C ILE A 353 -0.85 4.16 21.15
N SER A 354 -1.88 3.58 21.73
CA SER A 354 -2.93 4.32 22.45
C SER A 354 -2.40 4.93 23.75
N LYS A 355 -2.87 6.13 24.09
CA LYS A 355 -2.62 6.72 25.44
C LYS A 355 -3.27 5.89 26.57
N LEU A 356 -4.21 5.01 26.26
CA LEU A 356 -4.80 4.07 27.23
C LEU A 356 -3.96 2.79 27.43
N CYS A 357 -2.95 2.56 26.59
CA CYS A 357 -2.01 1.47 26.78
C CYS A 357 -1.24 1.64 28.10
N LYS A 358 -1.42 0.70 29.03
CA LYS A 358 -0.80 0.77 30.36
C LYS A 358 0.71 0.54 30.33
N ASN A 359 1.21 -0.15 29.30
CA ASN A 359 2.63 -0.41 29.13
C ASN A 359 3.08 -0.07 27.68
N PRO A 360 3.14 1.22 27.31
CA PRO A 360 3.54 1.62 25.96
C PRO A 360 4.98 1.19 25.62
N HIS A 361 5.86 1.05 26.61
CA HIS A 361 7.21 0.55 26.41
C HIS A 361 7.26 -0.94 26.03
N ALA A 362 6.24 -1.74 26.34
CA ALA A 362 6.14 -3.09 25.81
C ALA A 362 5.89 -3.07 24.31
N ALA A 363 5.03 -2.16 23.83
CA ALA A 363 4.84 -1.95 22.40
C ALA A 363 6.13 -1.46 21.71
N MET A 364 6.83 -0.50 22.34
CA MET A 364 8.13 -0.03 21.84
C MET A 364 9.15 -1.17 21.73
N ARG A 365 9.27 -2.05 22.73
CA ARG A 365 10.17 -3.24 22.67
C ARG A 365 9.80 -4.16 21.54
N LEU A 366 8.49 -4.48 21.39
CA LEU A 366 8.00 -5.32 20.32
C LEU A 366 8.39 -4.77 18.94
N PHE A 367 8.08 -3.50 18.67
CA PHE A 367 8.39 -2.90 17.37
C PHE A 367 9.89 -2.69 17.16
N ASN A 368 10.65 -2.34 18.19
CA ASN A 368 12.10 -2.25 18.09
C ASN A 368 12.72 -3.61 17.70
N TYR A 369 12.23 -4.70 18.27
CA TYR A 369 12.63 -6.05 17.89
C TYR A 369 12.20 -6.37 16.45
N LEU A 370 10.95 -6.07 16.07
CA LEU A 370 10.45 -6.32 14.72
C LEU A 370 11.22 -5.54 13.65
N TYR A 371 11.78 -4.40 13.99
CA TYR A 371 12.64 -3.62 13.10
C TYR A 371 14.11 -4.06 13.11
N SER A 372 14.52 -4.84 14.08
CA SER A 372 15.90 -5.32 14.16
C SER A 372 16.25 -6.31 13.04
N PRO A 373 17.55 -6.52 12.73
CA PRO A 373 17.96 -7.56 11.81
C PRO A 373 17.46 -8.95 12.20
N GLU A 374 17.44 -9.28 13.49
CA GLU A 374 16.97 -10.56 14.03
C GLU A 374 15.48 -10.73 13.79
N GLY A 375 14.67 -9.76 14.19
CA GLY A 375 13.23 -9.77 13.98
C GLY A 375 12.85 -9.77 12.50
N SER A 376 13.60 -9.05 11.67
CA SER A 376 13.43 -9.06 10.22
C SER A 376 13.73 -10.43 9.60
N LYS A 377 14.85 -11.06 9.99
CA LYS A 377 15.21 -12.41 9.57
C LYS A 377 14.16 -13.43 9.99
N LEU A 378 13.77 -13.38 11.26
CA LEU A 378 12.76 -14.29 11.79
C LEU A 378 11.45 -14.21 11.02
N ARG A 379 10.96 -12.99 10.75
CA ARG A 379 9.70 -12.78 10.01
C ARG A 379 9.81 -13.19 8.53
N SER A 380 10.98 -13.03 7.92
CA SER A 380 11.19 -13.25 6.49
C SER A 380 11.55 -14.71 6.17
N TYR A 381 12.47 -15.28 6.94
CA TYR A 381 13.00 -16.62 6.70
C TYR A 381 12.49 -17.67 7.69
N GLY A 382 12.01 -17.23 8.84
CA GLY A 382 11.67 -18.11 9.94
C GLY A 382 12.88 -18.46 10.81
N ILE A 383 12.79 -19.57 11.52
CA ILE A 383 13.82 -20.06 12.44
C ILE A 383 14.85 -20.86 11.63
N LYS A 384 16.14 -20.52 11.82
CA LYS A 384 17.25 -21.22 11.17
C LYS A 384 17.24 -22.70 11.56
N ASP A 385 17.61 -23.56 10.63
CA ASP A 385 17.65 -25.02 10.74
C ASP A 385 16.28 -25.69 10.93
N GLN A 386 15.20 -24.90 11.06
CA GLN A 386 13.83 -25.36 11.03
C GLN A 386 13.16 -24.96 9.70
N HIS A 387 13.09 -23.66 9.40
CA HIS A 387 12.39 -23.12 8.23
C HIS A 387 13.32 -22.82 7.06
N TYR A 388 14.61 -22.70 7.31
CA TYR A 388 15.65 -22.51 6.29
C TYR A 388 16.99 -23.01 6.79
N SER A 389 17.90 -23.29 5.86
CA SER A 389 19.33 -23.51 6.08
C SER A 389 20.15 -22.49 5.30
N ILE A 390 21.45 -22.45 5.55
CA ILE A 390 22.40 -21.65 4.77
C ILE A 390 23.32 -22.64 4.07
N ASP A 391 23.45 -22.55 2.74
CA ASP A 391 24.33 -23.41 1.94
C ASP A 391 25.79 -22.99 2.06
N GLY A 392 26.68 -23.75 1.38
CA GLY A 392 28.12 -23.50 1.41
C GLY A 392 28.54 -22.15 0.80
N ASP A 393 27.70 -21.52 0.00
CA ASP A 393 27.93 -20.24 -0.63
C ASP A 393 27.29 -19.08 0.15
N GLY A 394 26.66 -19.37 1.29
CA GLY A 394 26.00 -18.38 2.15
C GLY A 394 24.57 -18.03 1.74
N ASN A 395 23.96 -18.77 0.81
CA ASN A 395 22.58 -18.51 0.38
C ASN A 395 21.57 -19.15 1.32
N TYR A 396 20.41 -18.48 1.47
CA TYR A 396 19.30 -19.00 2.24
C TYR A 396 18.51 -20.03 1.42
N VAL A 397 18.45 -21.26 1.93
CA VAL A 397 17.74 -22.37 1.31
C VAL A 397 16.48 -22.68 2.13
N PRO A 398 15.28 -22.42 1.61
CA PRO A 398 14.03 -22.65 2.36
C PRO A 398 13.77 -24.15 2.55
N ASN A 399 13.35 -24.51 3.76
CA ASN A 399 12.79 -25.83 4.05
C ASN A 399 11.28 -25.80 3.80
N LEU A 400 10.87 -26.17 2.60
CA LEU A 400 9.47 -26.10 2.17
C LEU A 400 8.57 -27.08 2.94
N GLU A 401 9.09 -28.22 3.34
CA GLU A 401 8.32 -29.20 4.15
C GLU A 401 7.91 -28.59 5.50
N LYS A 402 8.89 -28.05 6.23
CA LYS A 402 8.63 -27.41 7.53
C LYS A 402 7.76 -26.17 7.43
N ARG A 403 7.90 -25.38 6.38
CA ARG A 403 7.06 -24.23 6.12
C ARG A 403 5.59 -24.62 5.87
N ASN A 404 5.39 -25.76 5.22
CA ASN A 404 4.04 -26.30 4.97
C ASN A 404 3.41 -26.93 6.24
N GLU A 405 4.20 -27.37 7.22
CA GLU A 405 3.70 -27.84 8.50
C GLU A 405 3.15 -26.70 9.38
N GLU A 406 3.56 -25.46 9.14
CA GLU A 406 3.09 -24.26 9.86
C GLU A 406 2.35 -23.30 8.90
N PRO A 407 1.20 -23.71 8.37
CA PRO A 407 0.54 -23.03 7.26
C PRO A 407 -0.04 -21.66 7.59
N THR A 408 -0.19 -21.33 8.85
CA THR A 408 -0.88 -20.11 9.30
C THR A 408 0.07 -18.96 9.60
N GLY A 409 1.37 -19.18 9.47
CA GLY A 409 2.39 -18.24 9.88
C GLY A 409 2.88 -17.32 8.78
N THR A 410 4.17 -17.17 8.76
CA THR A 410 4.94 -16.21 7.97
C THR A 410 4.99 -16.53 6.48
N PHE A 411 4.71 -17.79 6.10
CA PHE A 411 5.00 -18.28 4.76
C PHE A 411 3.77 -18.35 3.88
N TYR A 412 3.86 -17.75 2.71
CA TYR A 412 2.80 -17.44 1.74
C TYR A 412 2.15 -18.64 1.04
N GLN A 413 2.37 -19.88 1.44
CA GLN A 413 2.06 -21.04 0.61
C GLN A 413 0.98 -21.97 1.11
N THR A 414 -0.01 -21.51 1.83
CA THR A 414 -1.15 -22.36 2.05
C THR A 414 -2.33 -21.96 1.20
N LYS A 415 -2.69 -22.86 0.34
CA LYS A 415 -4.04 -22.92 -0.19
C LYS A 415 -4.92 -23.56 0.89
N ASN A 416 -6.10 -22.97 1.16
CA ASN A 416 -7.14 -23.66 1.89
C ASN A 416 -7.60 -24.90 1.10
N GLU A 417 -8.50 -25.70 1.66
CA GLU A 417 -9.07 -26.87 0.97
C GLU A 417 -9.78 -26.48 -0.36
N ASP A 418 -10.20 -25.23 -0.48
CA ASP A 418 -10.84 -24.67 -1.69
C ASP A 418 -9.84 -24.11 -2.71
N GLY A 419 -8.54 -24.13 -2.42
CA GLY A 419 -7.47 -23.68 -3.31
C GLY A 419 -7.14 -22.19 -3.21
N ASP A 420 -7.73 -21.44 -2.29
CA ASP A 420 -7.48 -20.02 -2.08
C ASP A 420 -6.19 -19.78 -1.28
N SER A 421 -5.41 -18.77 -1.69
CA SER A 421 -4.24 -18.35 -0.95
C SER A 421 -4.64 -17.68 0.36
N MET A 422 -4.32 -18.30 1.49
CA MET A 422 -4.56 -17.70 2.81
C MET A 422 -3.55 -16.59 3.08
N PRO A 423 -3.98 -15.35 3.35
CA PRO A 423 -3.06 -14.30 3.75
C PRO A 423 -2.49 -14.63 5.13
N THR A 424 -1.17 -14.67 5.23
CA THR A 424 -0.50 -14.93 6.49
C THR A 424 -0.61 -13.74 7.42
N GLY A 425 -0.89 -13.99 8.69
CA GLY A 425 -1.06 -12.96 9.72
C GLY A 425 0.16 -12.04 9.86
N TYR A 426 1.36 -12.54 9.69
CA TYR A 426 2.61 -11.79 9.82
C TYR A 426 2.82 -10.74 8.73
N TYR A 427 2.32 -10.96 7.55
CA TYR A 427 2.33 -9.98 6.48
C TYR A 427 1.77 -8.62 6.93
N LYS A 428 0.77 -8.64 7.80
CA LYS A 428 0.09 -7.42 8.28
C LYS A 428 0.67 -6.81 9.55
N MET A 429 1.62 -7.47 10.20
CA MET A 429 2.34 -6.92 11.35
C MET A 429 3.62 -6.17 10.99
N GLY A 430 3.71 -5.63 9.79
CA GLY A 430 4.90 -4.92 9.37
C GLY A 430 6.00 -5.84 8.85
N THR A 431 5.62 -6.96 8.23
CA THR A 431 6.54 -7.75 7.40
C THR A 431 6.87 -7.05 6.09
N GLY A 432 6.49 -5.78 5.97
CA GLY A 432 6.88 -4.94 4.86
C GLY A 432 8.40 -4.99 4.63
N VAL A 433 8.78 -4.80 3.40
CA VAL A 433 10.18 -4.71 3.01
C VAL A 433 10.75 -3.46 3.63
N PHE A 434 11.84 -3.58 4.38
CA PHE A 434 12.55 -2.41 4.88
C PHE A 434 13.18 -1.68 3.71
N GLY A 435 12.92 -0.39 3.57
CA GLY A 435 13.50 0.45 2.55
C GLY A 435 15.03 0.43 2.61
N SER A 436 15.65 0.55 1.48
CA SER A 436 17.06 0.30 1.22
C SER A 436 18.06 1.28 1.85
N ASP A 437 17.59 2.37 2.44
CA ASP A 437 18.48 3.46 2.88
C ASP A 437 18.95 3.34 4.34
N ILE A 438 18.47 2.34 5.06
CA ILE A 438 18.92 2.05 6.41
C ILE A 438 19.88 0.87 6.31
N ASP A 439 21.16 1.12 6.56
CA ASP A 439 22.29 0.22 6.37
C ASP A 439 22.37 -0.89 7.45
N TRP A 440 21.26 -1.54 7.69
CA TRP A 440 21.29 -2.87 8.25
C TRP A 440 20.87 -3.84 7.16
N ASP A 441 21.30 -5.04 7.18
CA ASP A 441 21.09 -6.15 6.25
C ASP A 441 19.66 -6.25 5.63
N SER A 442 19.06 -5.08 5.38
CA SER A 442 17.78 -4.82 4.74
C SER A 442 17.75 -5.35 3.30
N SER A 443 18.95 -5.48 2.68
CA SER A 443 19.11 -6.21 1.44
C SER A 443 18.57 -7.64 1.52
N MET A 444 18.50 -8.23 2.70
CA MET A 444 17.99 -9.59 2.91
C MET A 444 16.47 -9.68 2.80
N HIS A 445 15.74 -8.73 3.36
CA HIS A 445 14.29 -8.75 3.29
C HIS A 445 13.78 -8.54 1.86
N PHE A 446 14.46 -7.67 1.14
CA PHE A 446 14.25 -7.46 -0.29
C PHE A 446 14.62 -8.73 -1.08
N LYS A 447 15.73 -9.41 -0.72
CA LYS A 447 16.14 -10.67 -1.32
C LYS A 447 15.14 -11.81 -1.08
N VAL A 448 14.51 -11.90 0.10
CA VAL A 448 13.54 -12.99 0.37
C VAL A 448 12.29 -12.90 -0.49
N ARG A 449 11.71 -11.73 -0.63
CA ARG A 449 10.54 -11.54 -1.50
C ARG A 449 10.88 -11.66 -2.98
N ARG A 450 12.12 -11.34 -3.33
CA ARG A 450 12.63 -11.34 -4.69
C ARG A 450 13.75 -12.35 -4.91
N ASP A 451 13.96 -13.23 -3.94
CA ASP A 451 14.90 -14.34 -4.08
C ASP A 451 14.33 -15.32 -5.11
N PRO A 452 14.97 -15.43 -6.28
CA PRO A 452 14.53 -16.34 -7.32
C PRO A 452 14.65 -17.82 -6.92
N ASN A 453 15.36 -18.13 -5.85
CA ASN A 453 15.46 -19.47 -5.28
C ASN A 453 14.58 -19.63 -4.02
N GLY A 454 13.87 -18.57 -3.61
CA GLY A 454 13.02 -18.51 -2.43
C GLY A 454 11.57 -18.88 -2.67
N LEU A 455 10.66 -18.14 -2.02
CA LEU A 455 9.21 -18.38 -2.06
C LEU A 455 8.59 -18.27 -3.47
N ASP A 456 9.21 -17.48 -4.35
CA ASP A 456 8.74 -17.17 -5.69
C ASP A 456 9.62 -17.78 -6.80
N ALA A 457 10.32 -18.87 -6.51
CA ALA A 457 11.22 -19.54 -7.46
C ALA A 457 10.55 -19.86 -8.82
N ASN A 458 9.24 -20.12 -8.82
CA ASN A 458 8.48 -20.37 -10.04
C ASN A 458 8.31 -19.12 -10.94
N TYR A 459 8.57 -17.92 -10.40
CA TYR A 459 8.37 -16.63 -11.08
C TYR A 459 9.66 -15.82 -11.16
N LYS A 460 10.81 -16.51 -11.05
CA LYS A 460 12.14 -15.90 -11.08
C LYS A 460 12.32 -14.87 -12.18
N ASP A 461 11.98 -15.25 -13.41
CA ASP A 461 12.17 -14.39 -14.58
C ASP A 461 11.30 -13.11 -14.51
N LEU A 462 10.06 -13.22 -14.01
CA LEU A 462 9.18 -12.06 -13.84
C LEU A 462 9.69 -11.14 -12.72
N ILE A 463 10.20 -11.70 -11.63
CA ILE A 463 10.78 -10.95 -10.52
C ILE A 463 12.02 -10.19 -10.98
N GLU A 464 12.91 -10.85 -11.72
CA GLU A 464 14.10 -10.20 -12.29
C GLU A 464 13.75 -9.10 -13.29
N GLN A 465 12.71 -9.30 -14.12
CA GLN A 465 12.18 -8.28 -15.01
C GLN A 465 11.64 -7.07 -14.21
N GLY A 466 10.84 -7.31 -13.17
CA GLY A 466 10.32 -6.27 -12.29
C GLY A 466 11.42 -5.43 -11.67
N LEU A 467 12.48 -6.07 -11.16
CA LEU A 467 13.67 -5.42 -10.60
C LEU A 467 14.40 -4.56 -11.64
N LYS A 468 14.66 -5.14 -12.80
CA LYS A 468 15.38 -4.47 -13.90
C LYS A 468 14.61 -3.29 -14.47
N ASN A 469 13.28 -3.37 -14.47
CA ASN A 469 12.38 -2.37 -15.06
C ASN A 469 12.02 -1.24 -14.09
N ASN A 470 12.47 -1.32 -12.83
CA ASN A 470 12.07 -0.39 -11.80
C ASN A 470 12.74 0.98 -11.97
N THR A 471 11.96 1.98 -12.34
CA THR A 471 12.34 3.40 -12.34
C THR A 471 11.29 4.15 -11.53
N VAL A 472 11.67 4.62 -10.36
CA VAL A 472 10.76 5.30 -9.44
C VAL A 472 10.72 6.80 -9.71
N VAL A 473 9.51 7.35 -9.79
CA VAL A 473 9.27 8.80 -9.84
C VAL A 473 8.65 9.22 -8.52
N ARG A 474 9.29 10.15 -7.84
CA ARG A 474 8.77 10.75 -6.60
C ARG A 474 9.14 12.22 -6.49
N SER A 475 8.32 12.99 -5.81
CA SER A 475 8.66 14.35 -5.40
C SER A 475 9.58 14.33 -4.18
N ARG A 476 10.45 15.34 -4.07
CA ARG A 476 11.25 15.56 -2.87
C ARG A 476 10.42 16.04 -1.66
N LEU A 477 9.17 16.44 -1.89
CA LEU A 477 8.19 16.74 -0.82
C LEU A 477 7.63 15.47 -0.15
N TYR A 478 7.99 14.32 -0.68
CA TYR A 478 7.63 13.05 -0.09
C TYR A 478 8.04 13.00 1.39
N ASN A 479 7.12 12.56 2.24
CA ASN A 479 7.28 12.53 3.70
C ASN A 479 7.48 13.90 4.40
N VAL A 480 7.39 15.03 3.70
CA VAL A 480 7.32 16.34 4.33
C VAL A 480 5.89 16.62 4.74
N THR A 481 5.44 15.96 5.78
CA THR A 481 4.06 16.09 6.23
C THR A 481 3.97 16.88 7.52
N GLY A 482 3.51 18.09 7.42
CA GLY A 482 2.84 18.77 8.52
C GLY A 482 1.36 18.87 8.18
N TYR A 483 0.65 17.76 8.11
CA TYR A 483 -0.77 17.78 7.78
C TYR A 483 -1.58 18.44 8.89
N TYR A 484 -2.04 19.65 8.63
CA TYR A 484 -3.08 20.28 9.42
C TYR A 484 -4.44 19.68 9.05
N SER A 485 -5.25 19.33 10.02
CA SER A 485 -6.59 18.73 9.81
C SER A 485 -7.50 19.54 8.87
N SER A 486 -7.36 20.87 8.90
CA SER A 486 -8.09 21.78 7.99
C SER A 486 -7.69 21.63 6.51
N TYR A 487 -6.44 21.22 6.25
CA TYR A 487 -5.91 20.99 4.92
C TYR A 487 -6.46 19.71 4.28
N THR A 488 -6.46 18.61 5.04
CA THR A 488 -6.83 17.28 4.53
C THR A 488 -8.25 17.27 3.95
N ASN A 489 -9.21 17.94 4.61
CA ASN A 489 -10.58 18.04 4.11
C ASN A 489 -10.72 18.83 2.81
N LYS A 490 -10.01 19.94 2.70
CA LYS A 490 -10.03 20.76 1.50
C LYS A 490 -9.33 20.06 0.35
N MET A 491 -8.15 19.45 0.63
CA MET A 491 -7.41 18.67 -0.35
C MET A 491 -8.21 17.47 -0.86
N LYS A 492 -8.94 16.77 0.03
CA LYS A 492 -9.84 15.70 -0.40
C LYS A 492 -10.86 16.18 -1.43
N LYS A 493 -11.46 17.35 -1.23
CA LYS A 493 -12.39 17.92 -2.21
C LYS A 493 -11.70 18.25 -3.54
N VAL A 494 -10.47 18.77 -3.50
CA VAL A 494 -9.68 19.03 -4.70
C VAL A 494 -9.38 17.74 -5.44
N LYS A 495 -8.92 16.69 -4.72
CA LYS A 495 -8.67 15.36 -5.27
C LYS A 495 -9.91 14.75 -5.92
N ASP A 496 -11.04 14.79 -5.22
CA ASP A 496 -12.31 14.27 -5.74
C ASP A 496 -12.76 15.01 -7.01
N ALA A 497 -12.72 16.34 -7.01
CA ALA A 497 -13.10 17.16 -8.15
C ALA A 497 -12.21 16.90 -9.38
N SER A 498 -10.88 16.88 -9.20
CA SER A 498 -9.93 16.64 -10.28
C SER A 498 -10.01 15.22 -10.83
N ASN A 499 -10.21 14.20 -9.98
CA ASN A 499 -10.37 12.82 -10.44
C ASN A 499 -11.68 12.64 -11.24
N ILE A 500 -12.80 13.20 -10.76
CA ILE A 500 -14.06 13.20 -11.51
C ILE A 500 -13.90 13.92 -12.86
N PHE A 501 -13.21 15.05 -12.86
CA PHE A 501 -12.90 15.77 -14.09
C PHE A 501 -12.08 14.90 -15.05
N ALA A 502 -10.97 14.29 -14.57
CA ALA A 502 -10.07 13.46 -15.35
C ALA A 502 -10.81 12.30 -16.06
N ILE A 503 -11.61 11.55 -15.30
CA ILE A 503 -12.39 10.43 -15.86
C ILE A 503 -13.38 10.92 -16.93
N ASN A 504 -14.09 12.03 -16.68
CA ASN A 504 -15.01 12.58 -17.66
C ASN A 504 -14.30 13.19 -18.88
N ALA A 505 -13.11 13.75 -18.70
CA ALA A 505 -12.29 14.24 -19.79
C ALA A 505 -11.83 13.09 -20.71
N ILE A 506 -11.30 12.00 -20.13
CA ILE A 506 -10.92 10.81 -20.89
C ILE A 506 -12.10 10.27 -21.71
N MET A 507 -13.31 10.22 -21.11
CA MET A 507 -14.53 9.79 -21.83
C MET A 507 -15.05 10.81 -22.86
N GLY A 508 -14.39 11.95 -23.06
CA GLY A 508 -14.84 13.00 -23.99
C GLY A 508 -16.06 13.81 -23.51
N LYS A 509 -16.47 13.64 -22.24
CA LYS A 509 -17.62 14.36 -21.64
C LYS A 509 -17.23 15.76 -21.13
N LYS A 510 -15.95 16.08 -21.11
CA LYS A 510 -15.40 17.37 -20.69
C LYS A 510 -14.47 17.92 -21.76
N ASN A 511 -14.60 19.22 -22.05
CA ASN A 511 -13.70 19.93 -22.91
C ASN A 511 -12.45 20.34 -22.15
N LEU A 512 -11.27 19.90 -22.64
CA LEU A 512 -10.01 20.13 -21.98
C LEU A 512 -9.53 21.59 -22.00
N THR A 513 -10.21 22.49 -22.69
CA THR A 513 -9.94 23.93 -22.63
C THR A 513 -10.93 24.63 -21.70
N THR A 514 -12.19 24.68 -22.07
CA THR A 514 -13.20 25.46 -21.34
C THR A 514 -13.57 24.87 -19.98
N ASP A 515 -13.71 23.53 -19.90
CA ASP A 515 -14.05 22.87 -18.63
C ASP A 515 -12.83 22.76 -17.70
N TRP A 516 -11.60 22.74 -18.24
CA TRP A 516 -10.39 22.83 -17.43
C TRP A 516 -10.31 24.16 -16.68
N ASP A 517 -10.56 25.26 -17.38
CA ASP A 517 -10.58 26.57 -16.75
C ASP A 517 -11.69 26.68 -15.69
N ALA A 518 -12.83 26.04 -15.95
CA ALA A 518 -13.91 25.94 -14.97
C ALA A 518 -13.49 25.12 -13.73
N LEU A 519 -12.77 24.01 -13.90
CA LEU A 519 -12.21 23.22 -12.79
C LEU A 519 -11.22 24.09 -11.98
N MET A 520 -10.28 24.77 -12.63
CA MET A 520 -9.32 25.63 -11.96
C MET A 520 -9.99 26.76 -11.17
N ASN A 521 -11.07 27.34 -11.71
CA ASN A 521 -11.88 28.31 -11.00
C ASN A 521 -12.61 27.68 -9.79
N GLN A 522 -13.15 26.47 -9.94
CA GLN A 522 -13.84 25.76 -8.87
C GLN A 522 -12.90 25.46 -7.70
N VAL A 523 -11.71 24.88 -7.96
CA VAL A 523 -10.78 24.48 -6.88
C VAL A 523 -10.16 25.68 -6.17
N ASN A 524 -10.20 26.86 -6.78
CA ASN A 524 -9.77 28.11 -6.17
C ASN A 524 -10.85 28.83 -5.34
N GLN A 525 -12.10 28.33 -5.31
CA GLN A 525 -13.14 28.87 -4.42
C GLN A 525 -12.81 28.57 -2.95
N SER A 526 -13.32 29.36 -2.04
CA SER A 526 -13.06 29.25 -0.58
C SER A 526 -13.42 27.88 0.03
N SER A 527 -14.36 27.14 -0.58
CA SER A 527 -14.76 25.79 -0.16
C SER A 527 -13.72 24.70 -0.48
N TYR A 528 -12.83 24.93 -1.46
CA TYR A 528 -11.72 24.08 -1.88
C TYR A 528 -10.38 24.65 -1.42
N ASP A 529 -10.19 25.95 -1.64
CA ASP A 529 -9.07 26.77 -1.14
C ASP A 529 -7.69 26.31 -1.65
N TYR A 530 -7.65 25.85 -2.91
CA TYR A 530 -6.45 25.25 -3.50
C TYR A 530 -5.24 26.19 -3.51
N LYS A 531 -5.41 27.48 -3.75
CA LYS A 531 -4.30 28.45 -3.71
C LYS A 531 -3.60 28.52 -2.35
N ASN A 532 -4.36 28.46 -1.25
CA ASN A 532 -3.79 28.45 0.08
C ASN A 532 -3.10 27.11 0.36
N ILE A 533 -3.67 26.00 -0.15
CA ILE A 533 -3.05 24.68 -0.07
C ILE A 533 -1.70 24.68 -0.80
N GLN A 534 -1.66 25.17 -2.03
CA GLN A 534 -0.43 25.26 -2.84
C GLN A 534 0.64 26.09 -2.12
N ARG A 535 0.26 27.29 -1.62
CA ARG A 535 1.19 28.15 -0.87
C ARG A 535 1.76 27.44 0.38
N MET A 536 0.92 26.71 1.10
CA MET A 536 1.37 25.97 2.29
C MET A 536 2.34 24.85 1.91
N LEU A 537 2.09 24.12 0.82
CA LEU A 537 3.00 23.08 0.31
C LEU A 537 4.33 23.70 -0.14
N GLU A 538 4.29 24.85 -0.79
CA GLU A 538 5.48 25.61 -1.17
C GLU A 538 6.30 26.05 0.06
N GLU A 539 5.63 26.57 1.10
CA GLU A 539 6.28 26.93 2.37
C GLU A 539 6.92 25.72 3.05
N LEU A 540 6.25 24.56 3.04
CA LEU A 540 6.81 23.30 3.55
C LEU A 540 8.04 22.87 2.75
N ALA A 541 8.00 22.99 1.42
CA ALA A 541 9.12 22.66 0.56
C ALA A 541 10.34 23.58 0.83
N LYS A 542 10.11 24.88 1.05
CA LYS A 542 11.14 25.83 1.46
C LYS A 542 11.72 25.48 2.82
N LYS A 543 10.86 25.22 3.82
CA LYS A 543 11.28 24.81 5.17
C LYS A 543 12.11 23.51 5.17
N ALA A 544 11.80 22.59 4.28
CA ALA A 544 12.53 21.35 4.10
C ALA A 544 13.81 21.50 3.23
N GLY A 545 14.10 22.70 2.70
CA GLY A 545 15.26 22.94 1.85
C GLY A 545 15.18 22.32 0.46
N ILE A 546 13.97 21.98 0.01
CA ILE A 546 13.73 21.35 -1.30
C ILE A 546 13.72 22.37 -2.42
N ILE A 547 13.14 23.53 -2.16
CA ILE A 547 13.15 24.70 -3.06
C ILE A 547 13.69 25.92 -2.32
N GLN A 548 14.16 26.92 -3.08
CA GLN A 548 14.71 28.18 -2.55
C GLN A 548 13.61 29.21 -2.23
#